data_2edd100f8f42529b5c41d9158e8ec01e
#
_entry.id   2edd100f8f42529b5c41d9158e8ec01e
#
_cell.length_a   1.000
_cell.length_b   1.000
_cell.length_c   1.000
_cell.angle_alpha   90.00
_cell.angle_beta   90.00
_cell.angle_gamma   90.00
#
_symmetry.space_group_name_H-M   'P 1'
#
loop_
_entity.id
_entity.type
_entity.pdbx_description
1 polymer ?
#
loop_
_entity_poly.entity_id
_entity_poly.type
_entity_poly.pdbx_seq_one_letter_code
_entity_poly.pdbx_strand_id
1 'polypeptide(L)'
;MITEDRVCFNGLHTRRLSVAGHGTPIALLHGFADGADTWRALLAEFDAAGRAAFAVDMPGFGHADPRQPGLILQQLDAFIDAVIADTGPVILMGNSLGACVSVRAAARGSCNVRGAIAVDEPILASHWLMRLGRGRADPFRVLDHRMPIPKNLYRRAIRGTVARLLYADPSRADPAVVARFTAQACEPSHTRKMLGDARVIALETAGGYDSERVQCPLLVIHGRKDRVIPVHASVRLHESVPASTLIVMPNSGHCPQLDDPSGLAQHVLRFLDRRMK
;
A
#
# COMPACT_ATOMS: atom_id res chain seq x y z
N MET A 1 -12.90 -18.65 4.55
CA MET A 1 -13.50 -18.18 3.25
C MET A 1 -13.53 -16.66 3.25
N ILE A 2 -13.07 -16.00 2.18
CA ILE A 2 -13.08 -14.53 2.07
C ILE A 2 -14.52 -14.06 1.85
N THR A 3 -15.01 -13.17 2.71
CA THR A 3 -16.29 -12.46 2.55
C THR A 3 -16.04 -11.07 1.98
N GLU A 4 -17.02 -10.53 1.26
CA GLU A 4 -16.97 -9.19 0.67
C GLU A 4 -18.23 -8.44 1.06
N ASP A 5 -18.08 -7.27 1.66
CA ASP A 5 -19.19 -6.42 2.08
C ASP A 5 -18.88 -4.94 1.82
N ARG A 6 -19.93 -4.12 1.81
CA ARG A 6 -19.83 -2.67 1.79
C ARG A 6 -20.03 -2.14 3.20
N VAL A 7 -19.05 -1.40 3.70
CA VAL A 7 -19.01 -0.85 5.05
C VAL A 7 -18.93 0.68 5.01
N CYS A 8 -19.24 1.32 6.13
CA CYS A 8 -19.18 2.76 6.26
C CYS A 8 -18.33 3.14 7.47
N PHE A 9 -17.24 3.89 7.26
CA PHE A 9 -16.39 4.43 8.31
C PHE A 9 -16.54 5.95 8.34
N ASN A 10 -17.14 6.48 9.38
CA ASN A 10 -17.38 7.92 9.57
C ASN A 10 -18.01 8.61 8.33
N GLY A 11 -19.05 8.00 7.76
CA GLY A 11 -19.78 8.52 6.61
C GLY A 11 -19.16 8.24 5.23
N LEU A 12 -17.99 7.60 5.17
CA LEU A 12 -17.35 7.18 3.92
C LEU A 12 -17.64 5.69 3.67
N HIS A 13 -18.28 5.38 2.56
CA HIS A 13 -18.54 4.00 2.17
C HIS A 13 -17.36 3.42 1.41
N THR A 14 -17.04 2.18 1.75
CA THR A 14 -15.97 1.44 1.09
C THR A 14 -16.29 -0.05 1.03
N ARG A 15 -15.54 -0.77 0.21
CA ARG A 15 -15.55 -2.22 0.17
C ARG A 15 -14.59 -2.78 1.21
N ARG A 16 -15.01 -3.84 1.89
CA ARG A 16 -14.17 -4.65 2.79
C ARG A 16 -14.14 -6.10 2.32
N LEU A 17 -12.95 -6.69 2.25
CA LEU A 17 -12.70 -8.11 2.13
C LEU A 17 -12.25 -8.63 3.48
N SER A 18 -12.85 -9.69 4.03
CA SER A 18 -12.48 -10.17 5.36
C SER A 18 -12.43 -11.69 5.47
N VAL A 19 -11.62 -12.16 6.39
CA VAL A 19 -11.54 -13.56 6.84
C VAL A 19 -11.71 -13.59 8.35
N ALA A 20 -12.54 -14.53 8.81
CA ALA A 20 -12.73 -14.78 10.23
C ALA A 20 -11.50 -15.48 10.82
N GLY A 21 -11.27 -15.31 12.11
CA GLY A 21 -10.16 -15.96 12.79
C GLY A 21 -9.98 -15.46 14.22
N HIS A 22 -8.83 -15.75 14.80
CA HIS A 22 -8.50 -15.42 16.18
C HIS A 22 -7.50 -14.27 16.28
N GLY A 23 -7.42 -13.69 17.50
CA GLY A 23 -6.48 -12.62 17.86
C GLY A 23 -6.88 -11.25 17.32
N THR A 24 -6.05 -10.25 17.59
CA THR A 24 -6.26 -8.87 17.13
C THR A 24 -6.30 -8.85 15.60
N PRO A 25 -7.36 -8.36 14.94
CA PRO A 25 -7.48 -8.38 13.49
C PRO A 25 -6.39 -7.56 12.81
N ILE A 26 -5.98 -8.01 11.61
CA ILE A 26 -5.02 -7.29 10.77
C ILE A 26 -5.80 -6.51 9.71
N ALA A 27 -5.69 -5.18 9.73
CA ALA A 27 -6.25 -4.30 8.70
C ALA A 27 -5.21 -4.08 7.59
N LEU A 28 -5.54 -4.47 6.36
CA LEU A 28 -4.67 -4.45 5.20
C LEU A 28 -4.97 -3.24 4.31
N LEU A 29 -3.97 -2.39 4.10
CA LEU A 29 -4.04 -1.13 3.38
C LEU A 29 -3.21 -1.21 2.09
N HIS A 30 -3.86 -1.06 0.96
CA HIS A 30 -3.23 -1.19 -0.36
C HIS A 30 -2.33 0.00 -0.73
N GLY A 31 -1.56 -0.14 -1.81
CA GLY A 31 -0.71 0.91 -2.37
C GLY A 31 -1.48 1.97 -3.16
N PHE A 32 -0.74 2.96 -3.69
CA PHE A 32 -1.27 3.98 -4.57
C PHE A 32 -1.86 3.37 -5.85
N ALA A 33 -3.02 3.87 -6.28
CA ALA A 33 -3.76 3.42 -7.47
C ALA A 33 -4.16 1.93 -7.47
N ASP A 34 -4.21 1.28 -6.29
CA ASP A 34 -4.60 -0.11 -6.11
C ASP A 34 -5.96 -0.23 -5.40
N GLY A 35 -6.26 -1.38 -4.84
CA GLY A 35 -7.48 -1.68 -4.08
C GLY A 35 -7.30 -2.94 -3.22
N ALA A 36 -8.32 -3.28 -2.45
CA ALA A 36 -8.31 -4.41 -1.52
C ALA A 36 -8.02 -5.77 -2.17
N ASP A 37 -8.29 -5.92 -3.48
CA ASP A 37 -8.04 -7.16 -4.21
C ASP A 37 -6.57 -7.59 -4.23
N THR A 38 -5.62 -6.66 -4.05
CA THR A 38 -4.19 -6.98 -3.97
C THR A 38 -3.87 -7.93 -2.81
N TRP A 39 -4.74 -7.97 -1.80
CA TRP A 39 -4.57 -8.75 -0.59
C TRP A 39 -5.26 -10.12 -0.59
N ARG A 40 -6.01 -10.49 -1.67
CA ARG A 40 -6.80 -11.73 -1.69
C ARG A 40 -5.97 -12.98 -1.41
N ALA A 41 -4.79 -13.09 -2.02
CA ALA A 41 -3.91 -14.23 -1.79
C ALA A 41 -3.40 -14.27 -0.34
N LEU A 42 -3.01 -13.13 0.22
CA LEU A 42 -2.57 -13.04 1.62
C LEU A 42 -3.72 -13.27 2.60
N LEU A 43 -4.94 -12.80 2.31
CA LEU A 43 -6.12 -13.11 3.11
C LEU A 43 -6.42 -14.62 3.14
N ALA A 44 -6.21 -15.34 2.02
CA ALA A 44 -6.36 -16.79 1.99
C ALA A 44 -5.33 -17.50 2.89
N GLU A 45 -4.08 -17.00 2.95
CA GLU A 45 -3.06 -17.52 3.86
C GLU A 45 -3.43 -17.26 5.34
N PHE A 46 -3.98 -16.09 5.66
CA PHE A 46 -4.46 -15.80 7.01
C PHE A 46 -5.70 -16.63 7.38
N ASP A 47 -6.63 -16.86 6.45
CA ASP A 47 -7.77 -17.76 6.65
C ASP A 47 -7.29 -19.17 6.97
N ALA A 48 -6.34 -19.70 6.19
CA ALA A 48 -5.75 -21.02 6.43
C ALA A 48 -5.03 -21.13 7.78
N ALA A 49 -4.46 -20.02 8.27
CA ALA A 49 -3.82 -19.94 9.57
C ALA A 49 -4.81 -19.65 10.73
N GLY A 50 -6.11 -19.51 10.45
CA GLY A 50 -7.13 -19.14 11.44
C GLY A 50 -6.94 -17.73 12.00
N ARG A 51 -6.31 -16.81 11.26
CA ARG A 51 -5.98 -15.45 11.68
C ARG A 51 -7.00 -14.45 11.16
N ALA A 52 -7.62 -13.67 12.07
CA ALA A 52 -8.55 -12.61 11.68
C ALA A 52 -7.82 -11.51 10.89
N ALA A 53 -8.33 -11.18 9.68
CA ALA A 53 -7.80 -10.11 8.86
C ALA A 53 -8.88 -9.52 7.96
N PHE A 54 -8.70 -8.26 7.56
CA PHE A 54 -9.54 -7.63 6.55
C PHE A 54 -8.74 -6.63 5.73
N ALA A 55 -9.14 -6.43 4.48
CA ALA A 55 -8.61 -5.42 3.58
C ALA A 55 -9.72 -4.43 3.21
N VAL A 56 -9.40 -3.15 3.11
CA VAL A 56 -10.34 -2.10 2.71
C VAL A 56 -9.80 -1.34 1.50
N ASP A 57 -10.71 -0.86 0.65
CA ASP A 57 -10.35 0.14 -0.35
C ASP A 57 -10.21 1.50 0.34
N MET A 58 -9.06 2.16 0.18
CA MET A 58 -8.84 3.49 0.75
C MET A 58 -9.58 4.58 -0.03
N PRO A 59 -9.98 5.71 0.60
CA PRO A 59 -10.73 6.79 -0.05
C PRO A 59 -10.20 7.20 -1.42
N GLY A 60 -11.08 7.20 -2.42
CA GLY A 60 -10.79 7.56 -3.80
C GLY A 60 -10.00 6.52 -4.60
N PHE A 61 -9.85 5.30 -4.06
CA PHE A 61 -9.27 4.13 -4.72
C PHE A 61 -10.25 2.96 -4.69
N GLY A 62 -10.03 1.97 -5.56
CA GLY A 62 -10.86 0.77 -5.62
C GLY A 62 -12.36 1.08 -5.75
N HIS A 63 -13.15 0.56 -4.83
CA HIS A 63 -14.59 0.77 -4.72
C HIS A 63 -15.00 1.70 -3.56
N ALA A 64 -14.04 2.45 -2.99
CA ALA A 64 -14.34 3.45 -1.97
C ALA A 64 -14.93 4.72 -2.58
N ASP A 65 -15.69 5.45 -1.76
CA ASP A 65 -16.20 6.76 -2.14
C ASP A 65 -15.05 7.71 -2.53
N PRO A 66 -15.32 8.67 -3.44
CA PRO A 66 -14.32 9.65 -3.85
C PRO A 66 -13.82 10.48 -2.67
N ARG A 67 -12.53 10.88 -2.74
CA ARG A 67 -11.98 11.88 -1.81
C ARG A 67 -12.56 13.25 -2.08
N GLN A 68 -12.65 14.06 -1.02
CA GLN A 68 -12.91 15.48 -1.14
C GLN A 68 -11.67 16.22 -1.71
N PRO A 69 -11.83 17.41 -2.30
CA PRO A 69 -10.69 18.25 -2.65
C PRO A 69 -9.82 18.56 -1.43
N GLY A 70 -8.49 18.62 -1.61
CA GLY A 70 -7.55 18.96 -0.55
C GLY A 70 -6.43 17.95 -0.37
N LEU A 71 -5.84 17.94 0.82
CA LEU A 71 -4.71 17.10 1.18
C LEU A 71 -5.14 15.63 1.24
N ILE A 72 -4.35 14.76 0.60
CA ILE A 72 -4.69 13.34 0.45
C ILE A 72 -4.36 12.56 1.71
N LEU A 73 -3.15 12.74 2.24
CA LEU A 73 -2.72 12.00 3.44
C LEU A 73 -3.58 12.35 4.65
N GLN A 74 -4.01 13.59 4.79
CA GLN A 74 -4.91 13.99 5.87
C GLN A 74 -6.25 13.25 5.81
N GLN A 75 -6.82 13.06 4.60
CA GLN A 75 -8.05 12.30 4.43
C GLN A 75 -7.84 10.80 4.66
N LEU A 76 -6.70 10.26 4.25
CA LEU A 76 -6.33 8.86 4.53
C LEU A 76 -6.12 8.65 6.03
N ASP A 77 -5.45 9.57 6.73
CA ASP A 77 -5.27 9.52 8.18
C ASP A 77 -6.62 9.51 8.91
N ALA A 78 -7.54 10.41 8.56
CA ALA A 78 -8.87 10.47 9.14
C ALA A 78 -9.69 9.18 8.87
N PHE A 79 -9.56 8.61 7.68
CA PHE A 79 -10.19 7.33 7.35
C PHE A 79 -9.65 6.18 8.21
N ILE A 80 -8.33 6.09 8.38
CA ILE A 80 -7.72 5.05 9.20
C ILE A 80 -8.07 5.24 10.68
N ASP A 81 -8.15 6.45 11.16
CA ASP A 81 -8.62 6.72 12.53
C ASP A 81 -10.07 6.24 12.73
N ALA A 82 -10.94 6.41 11.72
CA ALA A 82 -12.29 5.86 11.75
C ALA A 82 -12.33 4.33 11.69
N VAL A 83 -11.46 3.69 10.89
CA VAL A 83 -11.31 2.22 10.85
C VAL A 83 -10.85 1.70 12.21
N ILE A 84 -9.87 2.36 12.86
CA ILE A 84 -9.38 2.00 14.19
C ILE A 84 -10.49 2.15 15.24
N ALA A 85 -11.26 3.23 15.16
CA ALA A 85 -12.35 3.50 16.11
C ALA A 85 -13.47 2.44 16.01
N ASP A 86 -13.82 2.02 14.79
CA ASP A 86 -14.85 1.00 14.53
C ASP A 86 -14.39 -0.42 14.91
N THR A 87 -13.13 -0.74 14.61
CA THR A 87 -12.55 -2.08 14.83
C THR A 87 -12.15 -2.31 16.29
N GLY A 88 -11.76 -1.25 17.01
CA GLY A 88 -11.09 -1.35 18.31
C GLY A 88 -9.62 -1.76 18.15
N PRO A 89 -9.09 -2.68 18.99
CA PRO A 89 -7.72 -3.15 18.88
C PRO A 89 -7.43 -3.74 17.50
N VAL A 90 -6.40 -3.25 16.81
CA VAL A 90 -6.08 -3.60 15.43
C VAL A 90 -4.56 -3.59 15.18
N ILE A 91 -4.11 -4.42 14.26
CA ILE A 91 -2.78 -4.39 13.67
C ILE A 91 -2.92 -3.77 12.28
N LEU A 92 -2.17 -2.72 12.00
CA LEU A 92 -2.18 -2.08 10.69
C LEU A 92 -1.08 -2.68 9.81
N MET A 93 -1.42 -3.15 8.63
CA MET A 93 -0.46 -3.62 7.65
C MET A 93 -0.71 -2.93 6.32
N GLY A 94 0.31 -2.35 5.73
CA GLY A 94 0.16 -1.68 4.44
C GLY A 94 1.33 -1.90 3.51
N ASN A 95 1.07 -1.76 2.20
CA ASN A 95 2.09 -1.75 1.16
C ASN A 95 2.22 -0.34 0.57
N SER A 96 3.43 0.14 0.38
CA SER A 96 3.71 1.43 -0.25
C SER A 96 2.96 2.59 0.42
N LEU A 97 2.01 3.27 -0.23
CA LEU A 97 1.17 4.30 0.39
C LEU A 97 0.45 3.78 1.65
N GLY A 98 -0.05 2.54 1.61
CA GLY A 98 -0.67 1.90 2.77
C GLY A 98 0.31 1.70 3.93
N ALA A 99 1.59 1.40 3.63
CA ALA A 99 2.64 1.33 4.65
C ALA A 99 2.89 2.68 5.30
N CYS A 100 3.00 3.74 4.51
CA CYS A 100 3.11 5.11 5.02
C CYS A 100 1.96 5.45 5.98
N VAL A 101 0.72 5.22 5.56
CA VAL A 101 -0.47 5.51 6.38
C VAL A 101 -0.50 4.67 7.65
N SER A 102 -0.11 3.39 7.59
CA SER A 102 -0.01 2.50 8.76
C SER A 102 1.00 3.01 9.79
N VAL A 103 2.20 3.41 9.35
CA VAL A 103 3.24 3.93 10.25
C VAL A 103 2.83 5.29 10.83
N ARG A 104 2.24 6.18 10.01
CA ARG A 104 1.69 7.47 10.49
C ARG A 104 0.61 7.27 11.55
N ALA A 105 -0.30 6.30 11.37
CA ALA A 105 -1.31 5.97 12.38
C ALA A 105 -0.68 5.44 13.67
N ALA A 106 0.32 4.56 13.57
CA ALA A 106 1.08 4.06 14.72
C ALA A 106 1.82 5.18 15.46
N ALA A 107 2.41 6.14 14.73
CA ALA A 107 3.11 7.30 15.31
C ALA A 107 2.18 8.28 16.03
N ARG A 108 0.87 8.31 15.71
CA ARG A 108 -0.13 9.10 16.44
C ARG A 108 -0.47 8.54 17.82
N GLY A 109 -0.03 7.32 18.14
CA GLY A 109 -0.05 6.78 19.50
C GLY A 109 -1.41 6.31 20.00
N SER A 110 -2.34 5.92 19.13
CA SER A 110 -3.61 5.31 19.56
C SER A 110 -3.36 3.99 20.26
N CYS A 111 -3.93 3.81 21.48
CA CYS A 111 -3.83 2.57 22.25
C CYS A 111 -4.50 1.37 21.54
N ASN A 112 -5.36 1.61 20.55
CA ASN A 112 -5.97 0.58 19.73
C ASN A 112 -5.02 0.07 18.63
N VAL A 113 -3.96 0.77 18.26
CA VAL A 113 -2.95 0.27 17.32
C VAL A 113 -1.98 -0.64 18.07
N ARG A 114 -2.22 -1.95 17.99
CA ARG A 114 -1.45 -2.97 18.71
C ARG A 114 -0.14 -3.32 18.01
N GLY A 115 0.02 -3.00 16.74
CA GLY A 115 1.24 -3.20 15.95
C GLY A 115 1.09 -2.61 14.57
N ALA A 116 2.22 -2.40 13.90
CA ALA A 116 2.27 -1.95 12.53
C ALA A 116 3.19 -2.83 11.68
N ILE A 117 2.82 -3.04 10.42
CA ILE A 117 3.60 -3.81 9.43
C ILE A 117 3.69 -2.96 8.17
N ALA A 118 4.90 -2.49 7.88
CA ALA A 118 5.19 -1.64 6.75
C ALA A 118 5.89 -2.45 5.64
N VAL A 119 5.23 -2.59 4.49
CA VAL A 119 5.75 -3.30 3.32
C VAL A 119 6.10 -2.29 2.25
N ASP A 120 7.40 -2.22 1.88
CA ASP A 120 7.93 -1.32 0.85
C ASP A 120 7.55 0.15 1.09
N GLU A 121 7.83 0.64 2.29
CA GLU A 121 7.51 2.00 2.74
C GLU A 121 8.29 3.05 1.90
N PRO A 122 7.62 4.09 1.30
CA PRO A 122 8.23 4.92 0.28
C PRO A 122 8.85 6.24 0.78
N ILE A 123 8.53 6.72 1.98
CA ILE A 123 8.67 8.15 2.29
C ILE A 123 10.04 8.53 2.85
N LEU A 124 10.65 7.64 3.63
CA LEU A 124 11.91 7.94 4.32
C LEU A 124 13.15 7.93 3.41
N ALA A 125 12.98 7.67 2.11
CA ALA A 125 14.05 7.81 1.14
C ALA A 125 13.60 8.60 -0.08
N SER A 126 14.48 9.49 -0.55
CA SER A 126 14.27 10.15 -1.85
C SER A 126 14.45 9.14 -2.97
N HIS A 127 13.36 8.78 -3.65
CA HIS A 127 13.38 7.95 -4.85
C HIS A 127 12.90 8.72 -6.08
N TRP A 128 13.08 8.14 -7.26
CA TRP A 128 12.86 8.84 -8.53
C TRP A 128 11.41 9.32 -8.72
N LEU A 129 10.41 8.54 -8.26
CA LEU A 129 9.00 8.95 -8.33
C LEU A 129 8.69 10.18 -7.46
N MET A 130 9.24 10.22 -6.25
CA MET A 130 9.08 11.37 -5.35
C MET A 130 9.77 12.63 -5.93
N ARG A 131 10.96 12.47 -6.53
CA ARG A 131 11.67 13.57 -7.21
C ARG A 131 10.87 14.08 -8.40
N LEU A 132 10.28 13.18 -9.19
CA LEU A 132 9.44 13.52 -10.32
C LEU A 132 8.18 14.29 -9.88
N GLY A 133 7.50 13.83 -8.85
CA GLY A 133 6.31 14.48 -8.29
C GLY A 133 6.59 15.86 -7.68
N ARG A 134 7.79 16.08 -7.11
CA ARG A 134 8.21 17.37 -6.54
C ARG A 134 8.76 18.36 -7.58
N GLY A 135 9.07 17.91 -8.80
CA GLY A 135 9.62 18.73 -9.86
C GLY A 135 8.66 19.84 -10.33
N ARG A 136 9.21 21.01 -10.70
CA ARG A 136 8.43 22.11 -11.30
C ARG A 136 8.00 21.82 -12.75
N ALA A 137 8.73 20.96 -13.44
CA ALA A 137 8.37 20.51 -14.78
C ALA A 137 7.30 19.44 -14.66
N ASP A 138 6.19 19.61 -15.34
CA ASP A 138 5.21 18.55 -15.56
C ASP A 138 5.73 17.66 -16.70
N PRO A 139 6.35 16.50 -16.39
CA PRO A 139 6.92 15.63 -17.43
C PRO A 139 5.84 15.05 -18.34
N PHE A 140 4.57 15.21 -17.97
CA PHE A 140 3.41 14.69 -18.69
C PHE A 140 2.77 15.71 -19.63
N ARG A 141 3.17 17.01 -19.57
CA ARG A 141 2.82 17.97 -20.64
C ARG A 141 3.29 17.49 -22.02
N VAL A 142 4.33 16.68 -22.08
CA VAL A 142 4.83 16.07 -23.32
C VAL A 142 3.87 14.98 -23.83
N LEU A 143 3.10 14.32 -22.94
CA LEU A 143 2.10 13.31 -23.30
C LEU A 143 0.77 13.90 -23.81
N ASP A 144 0.53 15.20 -23.58
CA ASP A 144 -0.61 15.93 -24.15
C ASP A 144 -0.43 16.21 -25.66
N HIS A 145 0.78 16.07 -26.21
CA HIS A 145 1.01 16.07 -27.63
C HIS A 145 0.59 14.72 -28.19
N ARG A 146 -0.44 14.74 -29.03
CA ARG A 146 -1.01 13.59 -29.76
C ARG A 146 0.07 12.86 -30.55
N MET A 147 0.86 12.03 -29.85
CA MET A 147 1.75 11.10 -30.55
C MET A 147 0.89 10.05 -31.25
N PRO A 148 1.06 9.81 -32.56
CA PRO A 148 0.29 8.82 -33.31
C PRO A 148 0.77 7.39 -32.99
N ILE A 149 0.81 7.04 -31.70
CA ILE A 149 1.12 5.66 -31.26
C ILE A 149 -0.17 4.84 -31.35
N PRO A 150 -0.18 3.73 -32.07
CA PRO A 150 -1.33 2.84 -32.09
C PRO A 150 -1.72 2.43 -30.68
N LYS A 151 -3.01 2.55 -30.32
CA LYS A 151 -3.54 2.26 -28.98
C LYS A 151 -3.10 0.90 -28.44
N ASN A 152 -3.01 -0.10 -29.32
CA ASN A 152 -2.60 -1.46 -28.93
C ASN A 152 -1.11 -1.51 -28.51
N LEU A 153 -0.25 -0.76 -29.19
CA LEU A 153 1.18 -0.69 -28.85
C LEU A 153 1.38 0.06 -27.53
N TYR A 154 0.65 1.17 -27.34
CA TYR A 154 0.63 1.91 -26.09
C TYR A 154 0.18 1.02 -24.89
N ARG A 155 -0.97 0.33 -25.02
CA ARG A 155 -1.46 -0.58 -23.98
C ARG A 155 -0.48 -1.70 -23.67
N ARG A 156 0.20 -2.25 -24.71
CA ARG A 156 1.21 -3.30 -24.52
C ARG A 156 2.41 -2.78 -23.74
N ALA A 157 2.88 -1.58 -24.04
CA ALA A 157 3.99 -0.93 -23.32
C ALA A 157 3.64 -0.67 -21.85
N ILE A 158 2.44 -0.10 -21.57
CA ILE A 158 1.94 0.11 -20.21
C ILE A 158 1.83 -1.21 -19.45
N ARG A 159 1.27 -2.25 -20.07
CA ARG A 159 1.15 -3.57 -19.45
C ARG A 159 2.51 -4.13 -19.03
N GLY A 160 3.51 -4.04 -19.91
CA GLY A 160 4.88 -4.47 -19.60
C GLY A 160 5.52 -3.66 -18.48
N THR A 161 5.27 -2.35 -18.45
CA THR A 161 5.76 -1.46 -17.38
C THR A 161 5.10 -1.79 -16.04
N VAL A 162 3.79 -1.95 -16.00
CA VAL A 162 3.04 -2.33 -14.79
C VAL A 162 3.57 -3.65 -14.22
N ALA A 163 3.68 -4.69 -15.06
CA ALA A 163 4.21 -5.98 -14.61
C ALA A 163 5.63 -5.86 -14.03
N ARG A 164 6.49 -5.05 -14.65
CA ARG A 164 7.87 -4.82 -14.16
C ARG A 164 7.94 -4.01 -12.86
N LEU A 165 7.03 -3.11 -12.64
CA LEU A 165 7.01 -2.29 -11.43
C LEU A 165 6.44 -3.05 -10.23
N LEU A 166 5.37 -3.83 -10.43
CA LEU A 166 4.71 -4.53 -9.34
C LEU A 166 5.42 -5.83 -8.93
N TYR A 167 5.94 -6.60 -9.90
CA TYR A 167 6.46 -7.95 -9.67
C TYR A 167 7.99 -8.02 -9.78
N ALA A 168 8.58 -8.88 -8.97
CA ALA A 168 9.99 -9.24 -9.05
C ALA A 168 10.32 -9.90 -10.40
N ASP A 169 9.45 -10.80 -10.84
CA ASP A 169 9.50 -11.48 -12.14
C ASP A 169 8.24 -11.17 -12.96
N PRO A 170 8.34 -10.27 -13.97
CA PRO A 170 7.19 -9.90 -14.81
C PRO A 170 6.54 -11.07 -15.56
N SER A 171 7.28 -12.17 -15.79
CA SER A 171 6.75 -13.35 -16.49
C SER A 171 5.75 -14.14 -15.62
N ARG A 172 5.81 -13.96 -14.30
CA ARG A 172 4.92 -14.58 -13.30
C ARG A 172 3.78 -13.66 -12.88
N ALA A 173 3.70 -12.46 -13.47
CA ALA A 173 2.68 -11.49 -13.09
C ALA A 173 1.27 -12.00 -13.40
N ASP A 174 0.37 -11.87 -12.43
CA ASP A 174 -1.05 -12.21 -12.61
C ASP A 174 -1.66 -11.32 -13.70
N PRO A 175 -2.18 -11.92 -14.80
CA PRO A 175 -2.76 -11.18 -15.91
C PRO A 175 -3.94 -10.30 -15.49
N ALA A 176 -4.74 -10.69 -14.50
CA ALA A 176 -5.90 -9.93 -14.03
C ALA A 176 -5.46 -8.68 -13.26
N VAL A 177 -4.47 -8.81 -12.38
CA VAL A 177 -3.86 -7.67 -11.67
C VAL A 177 -3.26 -6.69 -12.67
N VAL A 178 -2.44 -7.16 -13.60
CA VAL A 178 -1.80 -6.31 -14.62
C VAL A 178 -2.85 -5.65 -15.53
N ALA A 179 -3.94 -6.35 -15.88
CA ALA A 179 -5.00 -5.79 -16.70
C ALA A 179 -5.73 -4.65 -15.97
N ARG A 180 -6.02 -4.80 -14.67
CA ARG A 180 -6.67 -3.78 -13.83
C ARG A 180 -5.85 -2.48 -13.80
N PHE A 181 -4.58 -2.55 -13.46
CA PHE A 181 -3.69 -1.37 -13.46
C PHE A 181 -3.51 -0.77 -14.85
N THR A 182 -3.40 -1.61 -15.90
CA THR A 182 -3.28 -1.13 -17.28
C THR A 182 -4.53 -0.39 -17.73
N ALA A 183 -5.72 -0.87 -17.36
CA ALA A 183 -6.98 -0.19 -17.72
C ALA A 183 -7.05 1.21 -17.11
N GLN A 184 -6.67 1.36 -15.83
CA GLN A 184 -6.62 2.67 -15.17
C GLN A 184 -5.58 3.60 -15.83
N ALA A 185 -4.38 3.10 -16.10
CA ALA A 185 -3.29 3.88 -16.70
C ALA A 185 -3.51 4.23 -18.19
N CYS A 186 -4.43 3.55 -18.89
CA CYS A 186 -4.76 3.84 -20.28
C CYS A 186 -5.97 4.76 -20.46
N GLU A 187 -6.69 5.09 -19.38
CA GLU A 187 -7.79 6.05 -19.43
C GLU A 187 -7.25 7.46 -19.14
N PRO A 188 -7.32 8.42 -20.11
CA PRO A 188 -6.67 9.73 -19.97
C PRO A 188 -7.13 10.53 -18.75
N SER A 189 -8.40 10.44 -18.38
CA SER A 189 -8.97 11.13 -17.21
C SER A 189 -8.39 10.54 -15.91
N HIS A 190 -8.31 9.22 -15.80
CA HIS A 190 -7.71 8.52 -14.67
C HIS A 190 -6.21 8.78 -14.56
N THR A 191 -5.48 8.74 -15.68
CA THR A 191 -4.05 9.03 -15.70
C THR A 191 -3.76 10.43 -15.19
N ARG A 192 -4.50 11.44 -15.67
CA ARG A 192 -4.31 12.84 -15.22
C ARG A 192 -4.60 12.98 -13.72
N LYS A 193 -5.69 12.38 -13.25
CA LYS A 193 -6.03 12.37 -11.81
C LYS A 193 -4.94 11.69 -11.00
N MET A 194 -4.50 10.50 -11.40
CA MET A 194 -3.47 9.71 -10.73
C MET A 194 -2.15 10.49 -10.61
N LEU A 195 -1.74 11.19 -11.67
CA LEU A 195 -0.53 12.02 -11.65
C LEU A 195 -0.67 13.24 -10.73
N GLY A 196 -1.84 13.86 -10.74
CA GLY A 196 -2.18 14.94 -9.80
C GLY A 196 -2.11 14.46 -8.34
N ASP A 197 -2.74 13.34 -8.05
CA ASP A 197 -2.74 12.72 -6.72
C ASP A 197 -1.32 12.34 -6.27
N ALA A 198 -0.53 11.72 -7.15
CA ALA A 198 0.87 11.37 -6.87
C ALA A 198 1.71 12.61 -6.52
N ARG A 199 1.48 13.73 -7.24
CA ARG A 199 2.15 15.00 -6.94
C ARG A 199 1.75 15.55 -5.57
N VAL A 200 0.46 15.54 -5.24
CA VAL A 200 -0.02 16.01 -3.93
C VAL A 200 0.63 15.17 -2.82
N ILE A 201 0.60 13.85 -2.91
CA ILE A 201 1.23 12.95 -1.93
C ILE A 201 2.74 13.25 -1.82
N ALA A 202 3.45 13.42 -2.95
CA ALA A 202 4.87 13.72 -2.94
C ALA A 202 5.20 15.05 -2.24
N LEU A 203 4.32 16.05 -2.34
CA LEU A 203 4.46 17.32 -1.64
C LEU A 203 4.13 17.19 -0.15
N GLU A 204 3.05 16.50 0.21
CA GLU A 204 2.66 16.25 1.61
C GLU A 204 3.73 15.44 2.37
N THR A 205 4.47 14.59 1.67
CA THR A 205 5.52 13.74 2.26
C THR A 205 6.92 14.32 2.17
N ALA A 206 7.07 15.55 1.65
CA ALA A 206 8.38 16.17 1.43
C ALA A 206 9.23 16.32 2.70
N GLY A 207 8.60 16.51 3.85
CA GLY A 207 9.25 16.60 5.16
C GLY A 207 9.45 15.27 5.89
N GLY A 208 9.07 14.14 5.29
CA GLY A 208 9.01 12.86 6.01
C GLY A 208 7.84 12.80 6.99
N TYR A 209 7.96 12.01 8.03
CA TYR A 209 7.02 11.93 9.17
C TYR A 209 7.74 11.40 10.42
N ASP A 210 7.14 11.62 11.60
CA ASP A 210 7.72 11.33 12.91
C ASP A 210 7.68 9.82 13.22
N SER A 211 8.39 8.99 12.44
CA SER A 211 8.43 7.53 12.61
C SER A 211 9.01 7.11 13.96
N GLU A 212 9.90 7.91 14.54
CA GLU A 212 10.48 7.71 15.87
C GLU A 212 9.44 7.73 17.01
N ARG A 213 8.25 8.26 16.74
CA ARG A 213 7.14 8.26 17.72
C ARG A 213 6.37 6.94 17.77
N VAL A 214 6.67 5.99 16.89
CA VAL A 214 6.04 4.65 16.90
C VAL A 214 6.46 3.90 18.16
N GLN A 215 5.49 3.58 19.03
CA GLN A 215 5.72 2.87 20.29
C GLN A 215 5.22 1.43 20.27
N CYS A 216 4.36 1.07 19.32
CA CYS A 216 3.91 -0.32 19.16
C CYS A 216 4.95 -1.16 18.42
N PRO A 217 4.89 -2.50 18.51
CA PRO A 217 5.71 -3.39 17.70
C PRO A 217 5.61 -3.05 16.21
N LEU A 218 6.75 -2.86 15.54
CA LEU A 218 6.83 -2.55 14.11
C LEU A 218 7.60 -3.64 13.37
N LEU A 219 6.99 -4.20 12.34
CA LEU A 219 7.64 -5.06 11.34
C LEU A 219 7.81 -4.27 10.05
N VAL A 220 9.03 -4.18 9.57
CA VAL A 220 9.37 -3.56 8.28
C VAL A 220 9.75 -4.68 7.31
N ILE A 221 9.07 -4.77 6.18
CA ILE A 221 9.33 -5.76 5.13
C ILE A 221 9.68 -5.02 3.84
N HIS A 222 10.65 -5.54 3.08
CA HIS A 222 11.00 -4.96 1.78
C HIS A 222 11.34 -6.04 0.76
N GLY A 223 10.82 -5.91 -0.46
CA GLY A 223 11.21 -6.76 -1.57
C GLY A 223 12.57 -6.36 -2.16
N ARG A 224 13.57 -7.26 -2.11
CA ARG A 224 14.93 -6.95 -2.62
C ARG A 224 14.94 -6.50 -4.09
N LYS A 225 13.99 -6.99 -4.89
CA LYS A 225 13.87 -6.69 -6.33
C LYS A 225 12.89 -5.54 -6.62
N ASP A 226 12.53 -4.75 -5.61
CA ASP A 226 11.68 -3.56 -5.79
C ASP A 226 12.36 -2.56 -6.72
N ARG A 227 11.65 -2.21 -7.82
CA ARG A 227 12.09 -1.25 -8.84
C ARG A 227 11.45 0.13 -8.67
N VAL A 228 10.55 0.26 -7.70
CA VAL A 228 9.82 1.50 -7.38
C VAL A 228 10.50 2.21 -6.21
N ILE A 229 10.66 1.48 -5.10
CA ILE A 229 11.23 1.99 -3.85
C ILE A 229 12.54 1.26 -3.54
N PRO A 230 13.62 1.96 -3.29
CA PRO A 230 14.87 1.32 -2.94
C PRO A 230 14.86 0.80 -1.49
N VAL A 231 15.49 -0.35 -1.26
CA VAL A 231 15.56 -1.04 0.05
C VAL A 231 16.00 -0.12 1.19
N HIS A 232 16.87 0.87 0.90
CA HIS A 232 17.35 1.79 1.94
C HIS A 232 16.25 2.67 2.56
N ALA A 233 15.06 2.78 1.92
CA ALA A 233 13.90 3.44 2.55
C ALA A 233 13.44 2.68 3.79
N SER A 234 13.29 1.36 3.67
CA SER A 234 12.92 0.48 4.78
C SER A 234 14.04 0.36 5.82
N VAL A 235 15.31 0.41 5.40
CA VAL A 235 16.45 0.49 6.34
C VAL A 235 16.36 1.74 7.20
N ARG A 236 16.09 2.91 6.61
CA ARG A 236 15.91 4.17 7.36
C ARG A 236 14.72 4.12 8.32
N LEU A 237 13.61 3.50 7.91
CA LEU A 237 12.47 3.31 8.81
C LEU A 237 12.87 2.43 10.01
N HIS A 238 13.60 1.35 9.77
CA HIS A 238 14.11 0.49 10.82
C HIS A 238 15.07 1.23 11.77
N GLU A 239 15.98 2.04 11.22
CA GLU A 239 16.92 2.86 12.00
C GLU A 239 16.20 3.92 12.84
N SER A 240 15.11 4.50 12.35
CA SER A 240 14.31 5.50 13.09
C SER A 240 13.45 4.87 14.21
N VAL A 241 13.21 3.54 14.15
CA VAL A 241 12.47 2.77 15.17
C VAL A 241 13.30 1.56 15.61
N PRO A 242 14.28 1.73 16.50
CA PRO A 242 15.26 0.66 16.82
C PRO A 242 14.64 -0.64 17.36
N ALA A 243 13.45 -0.58 17.98
CA ALA A 243 12.72 -1.74 18.44
C ALA A 243 11.98 -2.52 17.33
N SER A 244 12.01 -2.01 16.09
CA SER A 244 11.39 -2.68 14.93
C SER A 244 12.18 -3.91 14.50
N THR A 245 11.56 -4.71 13.65
CA THR A 245 12.19 -5.85 12.97
C THR A 245 12.22 -5.58 11.48
N LEU A 246 13.37 -5.72 10.83
CA LEU A 246 13.53 -5.56 9.38
C LEU A 246 13.70 -6.94 8.72
N ILE A 247 12.92 -7.19 7.66
CA ILE A 247 13.03 -8.38 6.80
C ILE A 247 13.12 -7.93 5.34
N VAL A 248 14.14 -8.42 4.63
CA VAL A 248 14.28 -8.21 3.18
C VAL A 248 13.98 -9.51 2.47
N MET A 249 12.89 -9.57 1.71
CA MET A 249 12.45 -10.73 0.94
C MET A 249 13.24 -10.83 -0.37
N PRO A 250 14.11 -11.86 -0.55
CA PRO A 250 15.12 -11.86 -1.63
C PRO A 250 14.51 -11.98 -3.03
N ASN A 251 13.32 -12.57 -3.15
CA ASN A 251 12.67 -12.86 -4.41
C ASN A 251 11.43 -12.01 -4.71
N SER A 252 11.10 -11.03 -3.85
CA SER A 252 9.95 -10.16 -4.02
C SER A 252 10.34 -8.79 -4.59
N GLY A 253 9.45 -8.20 -5.38
CA GLY A 253 9.49 -6.83 -5.89
C GLY A 253 8.70 -5.87 -5.02
N HIS A 254 8.06 -4.86 -5.64
CA HIS A 254 7.29 -3.82 -4.94
C HIS A 254 6.03 -4.33 -4.25
N CYS A 255 5.51 -5.47 -4.67
CA CYS A 255 4.30 -6.04 -4.10
C CYS A 255 4.56 -7.48 -3.60
N PRO A 256 5.25 -7.68 -2.46
CA PRO A 256 5.50 -9.01 -1.89
C PRO A 256 4.22 -9.84 -1.71
N GLN A 257 3.07 -9.20 -1.44
CA GLN A 257 1.77 -9.86 -1.34
C GLN A 257 1.30 -10.50 -2.66
N LEU A 258 1.85 -10.05 -3.78
CA LEU A 258 1.58 -10.62 -5.12
C LEU A 258 2.66 -11.60 -5.56
N ASP A 259 3.92 -11.39 -5.15
CA ASP A 259 5.04 -12.24 -5.54
C ASP A 259 5.14 -13.52 -4.71
N ASP A 260 4.96 -13.41 -3.39
CA ASP A 260 5.11 -14.51 -2.42
C ASP A 260 4.19 -14.28 -1.20
N PRO A 261 2.87 -14.41 -1.37
CA PRO A 261 1.90 -14.22 -0.28
C PRO A 261 2.13 -15.19 0.89
N SER A 262 2.55 -16.43 0.62
CA SER A 262 2.80 -17.43 1.65
C SER A 262 4.03 -17.09 2.49
N GLY A 263 5.15 -16.71 1.86
CA GLY A 263 6.34 -16.24 2.57
C GLY A 263 6.05 -14.98 3.38
N LEU A 264 5.30 -14.03 2.82
CA LEU A 264 4.88 -12.83 3.52
C LEU A 264 4.01 -13.16 4.75
N ALA A 265 3.02 -14.04 4.60
CA ALA A 265 2.17 -14.51 5.71
C ALA A 265 3.02 -15.14 6.83
N GLN A 266 3.97 -16.00 6.49
CA GLN A 266 4.86 -16.64 7.47
C GLN A 266 5.68 -15.63 8.26
N HIS A 267 6.22 -14.60 7.61
CA HIS A 267 6.97 -13.54 8.28
C HIS A 267 6.08 -12.75 9.23
N VAL A 268 4.88 -12.38 8.79
CA VAL A 268 3.89 -11.67 9.61
C VAL A 268 3.49 -12.50 10.83
N LEU A 269 3.04 -13.74 10.64
CA LEU A 269 2.58 -14.62 11.72
C LEU A 269 3.67 -14.85 12.77
N ARG A 270 4.90 -15.16 12.34
CA ARG A 270 6.05 -15.32 13.27
C ARG A 270 6.34 -14.05 14.07
N PHE A 271 6.21 -12.88 13.47
CA PHE A 271 6.38 -11.61 14.18
C PHE A 271 5.31 -11.42 15.23
N LEU A 272 4.04 -11.67 14.89
CA LEU A 272 2.92 -11.55 15.81
C LEU A 272 3.05 -12.50 16.99
N ASP A 273 3.42 -13.75 16.74
CA ASP A 273 3.63 -14.78 17.80
C ASP A 273 4.72 -14.39 18.80
N ARG A 274 5.74 -13.66 18.35
CA ARG A 274 6.88 -13.27 19.20
C ARG A 274 6.66 -11.96 19.96
N ARG A 275 5.88 -11.04 19.41
CA ARG A 275 5.79 -9.65 19.90
C ARG A 275 4.44 -9.28 20.47
N MET A 276 3.42 -10.10 20.29
CA MET A 276 2.04 -9.80 20.68
C MET A 276 1.40 -10.88 21.58
N LYS A 277 2.24 -11.56 22.37
CA LYS A 277 1.78 -12.49 23.43
C LYS A 277 1.23 -11.74 24.62
#